data_f4b325d5c795f4b0a07d8ad98e8f12c1
#
_entry.id   f4b325d5c795f4b0a07d8ad98e8f12c1
#
_cell.length_a   1.000
_cell.length_b   1.000
_cell.length_c   1.000
_cell.angle_alpha   90.00
_cell.angle_beta   90.00
_cell.angle_gamma   90.00
#
_symmetry.space_group_name_H-M   'P 1'
#
loop_
_entity.id
_entity.type
_entity.pdbx_description
1 polymer ?
#
loop_
_entity_poly.entity_id
_entity_poly.type
_entity_poly.pdbx_seq_one_letter_code
_entity_poly.pdbx_strand_id
1 'polypeptide(L)'
;EFGIRIDIDEESKSVTVSDNGIGMSKEEAISNLGTIARSGTSQFLDSLTGDQKKDSQLIGQFGVGFYSSFIIADEVVVESRSAKLSAGEGVRWSSKGEAEFDVETIKREEVGTSVTLKLKPSEAEFADGWRLRSIVKKYADHVAVPITMKQVTTEEDKEPEDEVVNTAKALWTRSRSEVKADEYKEFYKALSHDFQ
;
A
#
# COMPACT_ATOMS: atom_id res chain seq x y z
N GLU A 1 0.41 7.99 -14.43
CA GLU A 1 0.44 8.54 -13.06
C GLU A 1 0.47 7.38 -12.07
N PHE A 2 1.30 7.46 -11.02
CA PHE A 2 1.35 6.42 -9.99
C PHE A 2 0.13 6.51 -9.08
N GLY A 3 -0.38 5.36 -8.66
CA GLY A 3 -1.55 5.25 -7.80
C GLY A 3 -1.53 3.98 -6.96
N ILE A 4 -2.26 4.02 -5.86
CA ILE A 4 -2.55 2.88 -5.00
C ILE A 4 -4.05 2.64 -5.05
N ARG A 5 -4.46 1.38 -5.15
CA ARG A 5 -5.85 0.97 -5.11
C ARG A 5 -6.07 0.01 -3.94
N ILE A 6 -7.15 0.20 -3.22
CA ILE A 6 -7.59 -0.74 -2.18
C ILE A 6 -8.94 -1.33 -2.60
N ASP A 7 -8.98 -2.63 -2.75
CA ASP A 7 -10.18 -3.40 -3.05
C ASP A 7 -10.54 -4.30 -1.86
N ILE A 8 -11.81 -4.46 -1.63
CA ILE A 8 -12.37 -5.27 -0.55
C ILE A 8 -13.23 -6.35 -1.17
N ASP A 9 -13.04 -7.58 -0.76
CA ASP A 9 -13.95 -8.68 -1.01
C ASP A 9 -14.55 -9.12 0.33
N GLU A 10 -15.81 -8.73 0.52
CA GLU A 10 -16.55 -9.03 1.75
C GLU A 10 -16.92 -10.51 1.87
N GLU A 11 -17.05 -11.22 0.75
CA GLU A 11 -17.39 -12.64 0.73
C GLU A 11 -16.21 -13.50 1.18
N SER A 12 -15.04 -13.28 0.57
CA SER A 12 -13.82 -13.99 0.92
C SER A 12 -13.10 -13.41 2.15
N LYS A 13 -13.61 -12.30 2.73
CA LYS A 13 -12.96 -11.56 3.83
C LYS A 13 -11.51 -11.22 3.50
N SER A 14 -11.31 -10.63 2.33
CA SER A 14 -9.97 -10.22 1.91
C SER A 14 -9.89 -8.74 1.57
N VAL A 15 -8.69 -8.18 1.76
CA VAL A 15 -8.33 -6.83 1.39
C VAL A 15 -7.12 -6.89 0.48
N THR A 16 -7.22 -6.27 -0.69
CA THR A 16 -6.13 -6.18 -1.66
C THR A 16 -5.66 -4.74 -1.79
N VAL A 17 -4.37 -4.51 -1.60
CA VAL A 17 -3.70 -3.24 -1.86
C VAL A 17 -2.83 -3.40 -3.09
N SER A 18 -3.12 -2.65 -4.13
CA SER A 18 -2.42 -2.70 -5.42
C SER A 18 -1.76 -1.38 -5.75
N ASP A 19 -0.58 -1.43 -6.34
CA ASP A 19 0.11 -0.29 -6.93
C ASP A 19 0.45 -0.55 -8.41
N ASN A 20 0.64 0.52 -9.17
CA ASN A 20 1.14 0.49 -10.53
C ASN A 20 2.59 0.97 -10.62
N GLY A 21 3.40 0.66 -9.60
CA GLY A 21 4.81 0.99 -9.51
C GLY A 21 5.69 0.09 -10.38
N ILE A 22 6.97 0.01 -10.02
CA ILE A 22 7.96 -0.74 -10.81
C ILE A 22 7.80 -2.26 -10.74
N GLY A 23 7.04 -2.77 -9.77
CA GLY A 23 6.87 -4.19 -9.52
C GLY A 23 8.16 -4.90 -9.10
N MET A 24 8.10 -6.23 -9.03
CA MET A 24 9.20 -7.09 -8.64
C MET A 24 9.37 -8.26 -9.61
N SER A 25 10.59 -8.71 -9.83
CA SER A 25 10.90 -10.01 -10.41
C SER A 25 10.73 -11.13 -9.39
N LYS A 26 10.81 -12.39 -9.82
CA LYS A 26 10.76 -13.54 -8.93
C LYS A 26 11.90 -13.53 -7.91
N GLU A 27 13.11 -13.21 -8.34
CA GLU A 27 14.30 -13.12 -7.50
C GLU A 27 14.18 -11.99 -6.47
N GLU A 28 13.63 -10.84 -6.91
CA GLU A 28 13.37 -9.70 -6.02
C GLU A 28 12.28 -10.04 -4.99
N ALA A 29 11.21 -10.73 -5.36
CA ALA A 29 10.16 -11.16 -4.46
C ALA A 29 10.70 -12.14 -3.41
N ILE A 30 11.46 -13.16 -3.80
CA ILE A 30 12.12 -14.10 -2.89
C ILE A 30 13.03 -13.36 -1.92
N SER A 31 13.83 -12.44 -2.45
CA SER A 31 14.84 -11.71 -1.68
C SER A 31 14.22 -10.72 -0.69
N ASN A 32 13.20 -9.96 -1.12
CA ASN A 32 12.63 -8.86 -0.33
C ASN A 32 11.51 -9.31 0.59
N LEU A 33 10.71 -10.33 0.19
CA LEU A 33 9.59 -10.83 0.99
C LEU A 33 9.95 -12.07 1.80
N GLY A 34 10.95 -12.84 1.36
CA GLY A 34 11.43 -14.03 2.07
C GLY A 34 12.49 -13.75 3.13
N THR A 35 12.94 -12.51 3.29
CA THR A 35 13.98 -12.14 4.25
C THR A 35 13.56 -10.91 5.05
N ILE A 36 13.48 -11.06 6.38
CA ILE A 36 13.11 -9.96 7.30
C ILE A 36 14.13 -8.82 7.22
N ALA A 37 13.65 -7.58 7.31
CA ALA A 37 14.46 -6.36 7.28
C ALA A 37 15.27 -6.18 5.98
N ARG A 38 14.78 -6.70 4.86
CA ARG A 38 15.34 -6.42 3.54
C ARG A 38 14.40 -5.50 2.75
N SER A 39 14.94 -4.45 2.18
CA SER A 39 14.17 -3.42 1.50
C SER A 39 14.78 -3.08 0.14
N GLY A 40 13.99 -3.26 -0.92
CA GLY A 40 14.33 -2.77 -2.26
C GLY A 40 14.42 -1.24 -2.30
N THR A 41 13.61 -0.54 -1.48
CA THR A 41 13.67 0.92 -1.32
C THR A 41 15.01 1.38 -0.76
N SER A 42 15.55 0.67 0.25
CA SER A 42 16.89 0.97 0.79
C SER A 42 17.97 0.79 -0.27
N GLN A 43 17.93 -0.31 -1.03
CA GLN A 43 18.88 -0.56 -2.12
C GLN A 43 18.79 0.51 -3.22
N PHE A 44 17.58 0.97 -3.54
CA PHE A 44 17.38 2.06 -4.50
C PHE A 44 17.95 3.37 -3.99
N LEU A 45 17.69 3.74 -2.73
CA LEU A 45 18.26 4.93 -2.09
C LEU A 45 19.79 4.92 -2.07
N ASP A 46 20.40 3.75 -1.87
CA ASP A 46 21.84 3.61 -1.89
C ASP A 46 22.45 3.76 -3.30
N SER A 47 21.65 3.53 -4.34
CA SER A 47 22.03 3.77 -5.74
C SER A 47 21.93 5.24 -6.17
N LEU A 48 21.19 6.07 -5.43
CA LEU A 48 21.06 7.50 -5.70
C LEU A 48 22.28 8.28 -5.19
N THR A 49 22.69 9.28 -5.95
CA THR A 49 23.85 10.14 -5.63
C THR A 49 23.44 11.60 -5.49
N GLY A 50 24.15 12.34 -4.62
CA GLY A 50 24.00 13.79 -4.48
C GLY A 50 22.62 14.24 -3.95
N ASP A 51 22.05 15.27 -4.58
CA ASP A 51 20.81 15.88 -4.11
C ASP A 51 19.57 14.99 -4.30
N GLN A 52 19.61 14.06 -5.25
CA GLN A 52 18.50 13.08 -5.46
C GLN A 52 18.24 12.23 -4.21
N LYS A 53 19.27 11.90 -3.44
CA LYS A 53 19.12 11.15 -2.18
C LYS A 53 18.45 11.98 -1.08
N LYS A 54 18.68 13.28 -1.07
CA LYS A 54 18.09 14.20 -0.08
C LYS A 54 16.64 14.52 -0.37
N ASP A 55 16.26 14.56 -1.66
CA ASP A 55 14.91 14.91 -2.10
C ASP A 55 13.97 13.71 -2.13
N SER A 56 14.48 12.47 -1.98
CA SER A 56 13.67 11.27 -2.00
C SER A 56 12.97 11.04 -0.66
N GLN A 57 11.66 11.24 -0.64
CA GLN A 57 10.79 10.97 0.52
C GLN A 57 10.23 9.54 0.46
N LEU A 58 11.09 8.56 0.23
CA LEU A 58 10.66 7.18 0.06
C LEU A 58 10.35 6.51 1.41
N ILE A 59 9.19 5.87 1.48
CA ILE A 59 8.71 5.06 2.61
C ILE A 59 9.18 3.61 2.44
N GLY A 60 9.28 2.84 3.52
CA GLY A 60 9.59 1.41 3.45
C GLY A 60 11.08 1.07 3.47
N GLN A 61 11.94 1.97 3.96
CA GLN A 61 13.40 1.79 3.96
C GLN A 61 13.88 0.62 4.84
N PHE A 62 13.14 0.24 5.87
CA PHE A 62 13.56 -0.78 6.85
C PHE A 62 13.14 -2.21 6.47
N GLY A 63 12.22 -2.40 5.52
CA GLY A 63 11.77 -3.71 5.07
C GLY A 63 11.02 -4.52 6.14
N VAL A 64 10.39 -3.86 7.11
CA VAL A 64 9.67 -4.54 8.22
C VAL A 64 8.16 -4.35 8.18
N GLY A 65 7.65 -3.29 7.53
CA GLY A 65 6.23 -2.96 7.50
C GLY A 65 5.36 -4.05 6.89
N PHE A 66 5.85 -4.73 5.86
CA PHE A 66 5.15 -5.82 5.19
C PHE A 66 4.71 -6.93 6.15
N TYR A 67 5.56 -7.29 7.10
CA TYR A 67 5.28 -8.41 8.03
C TYR A 67 4.16 -8.09 9.03
N SER A 68 3.80 -6.82 9.22
CA SER A 68 2.63 -6.45 10.03
C SER A 68 1.31 -6.97 9.46
N SER A 69 1.28 -7.31 8.16
CA SER A 69 0.13 -7.94 7.50
C SER A 69 -0.31 -9.22 8.20
N PHE A 70 0.62 -10.02 8.73
CA PHE A 70 0.33 -11.28 9.41
C PHE A 70 -0.30 -11.10 10.80
N ILE A 71 -0.37 -9.86 11.31
CA ILE A 71 -1.13 -9.57 12.54
C ILE A 71 -2.61 -9.81 12.29
N ILE A 72 -3.12 -9.39 11.12
CA ILE A 72 -4.54 -9.44 10.77
C ILE A 72 -4.89 -10.51 9.74
N ALA A 73 -3.90 -11.07 9.02
CA ALA A 73 -4.11 -12.05 7.95
C ALA A 73 -3.62 -13.43 8.34
N ASP A 74 -4.39 -14.48 7.95
CA ASP A 74 -3.99 -15.89 8.01
C ASP A 74 -3.10 -16.26 6.84
N GLU A 75 -3.27 -15.57 5.71
CA GLU A 75 -2.45 -15.76 4.52
C GLU A 75 -2.26 -14.42 3.82
N VAL A 76 -1.05 -14.17 3.34
CA VAL A 76 -0.70 -13.03 2.51
C VAL A 76 -0.25 -13.53 1.15
N VAL A 77 -0.88 -13.02 0.09
CA VAL A 77 -0.54 -13.31 -1.30
C VAL A 77 -0.03 -12.04 -1.96
N VAL A 78 1.15 -12.10 -2.56
CA VAL A 78 1.73 -10.98 -3.32
C VAL A 78 1.86 -11.40 -4.76
N GLU A 79 1.20 -10.68 -5.65
CA GLU A 79 1.35 -10.84 -7.09
C GLU A 79 2.03 -9.61 -7.66
N SER A 80 3.12 -9.82 -8.41
CA SER A 80 3.90 -8.71 -8.94
C SER A 80 4.46 -9.01 -10.31
N ARG A 81 4.68 -7.97 -11.10
CA ARG A 81 5.46 -8.03 -12.32
C ARG A 81 6.35 -6.79 -12.42
N SER A 82 7.64 -7.03 -12.56
CA SER A 82 8.60 -5.95 -12.80
C SER A 82 8.36 -5.29 -14.17
N ALA A 83 8.53 -3.97 -14.21
CA ALA A 83 8.47 -3.19 -15.46
C ALA A 83 9.52 -3.63 -16.50
N LYS A 84 10.54 -4.39 -16.07
CA LYS A 84 11.60 -4.92 -16.95
C LYS A 84 11.25 -6.27 -17.58
N LEU A 85 10.12 -6.89 -17.18
CA LEU A 85 9.74 -8.24 -17.56
C LEU A 85 8.49 -8.24 -18.45
N SER A 86 8.33 -9.30 -19.24
CA SER A 86 7.14 -9.53 -20.07
C SER A 86 5.94 -10.00 -19.24
N ALA A 87 4.73 -9.98 -19.82
CA ALA A 87 3.51 -10.40 -19.14
C ALA A 87 3.52 -11.86 -18.66
N GLY A 88 4.32 -12.73 -19.30
CA GLY A 88 4.48 -14.14 -18.90
C GLY A 88 5.42 -14.36 -17.70
N GLU A 89 6.07 -13.31 -17.20
CA GLU A 89 7.11 -13.39 -16.16
C GLU A 89 6.68 -12.71 -14.86
N GLY A 90 5.40 -12.69 -14.56
CA GLY A 90 4.88 -12.29 -13.27
C GLY A 90 5.22 -13.33 -12.19
N VAL A 91 5.22 -12.89 -10.94
CA VAL A 91 5.47 -13.72 -9.77
C VAL A 91 4.28 -13.67 -8.83
N ARG A 92 3.94 -14.83 -8.26
CA ARG A 92 3.07 -14.95 -7.09
C ARG A 92 3.87 -15.54 -5.96
N TRP A 93 3.91 -14.81 -4.86
CA TRP A 93 4.50 -15.21 -3.59
C TRP A 93 3.37 -15.34 -2.56
N SER A 94 3.36 -16.37 -1.74
CA SER A 94 2.36 -16.53 -0.69
C SER A 94 2.96 -17.14 0.57
N SER A 95 2.44 -16.73 1.73
CA SER A 95 2.83 -17.25 3.03
C SER A 95 1.70 -17.14 4.04
N LYS A 96 1.71 -18.04 5.04
CA LYS A 96 0.82 -18.01 6.21
C LYS A 96 1.50 -17.40 7.44
N GLY A 97 2.63 -16.71 7.26
CA GLY A 97 3.39 -16.13 8.38
C GLY A 97 4.23 -17.13 9.16
N GLU A 98 4.34 -18.36 8.65
CA GLU A 98 5.25 -19.39 9.14
C GLU A 98 6.64 -19.23 8.50
N ALA A 99 7.57 -20.14 8.82
CA ALA A 99 8.93 -20.07 8.27
C ALA A 99 9.04 -20.38 6.77
N GLU A 100 7.92 -20.72 6.13
CA GLU A 100 7.85 -21.15 4.74
C GLU A 100 7.01 -20.18 3.90
N PHE A 101 7.34 -20.12 2.61
CA PHE A 101 6.57 -19.38 1.59
C PHE A 101 6.64 -20.12 0.25
N ASP A 102 5.61 -19.95 -0.54
CA ASP A 102 5.53 -20.48 -1.90
C ASP A 102 5.82 -19.41 -2.91
N VAL A 103 6.49 -19.76 -4.04
CA VAL A 103 6.75 -18.85 -5.14
C VAL A 103 6.54 -19.54 -6.48
N GLU A 104 5.64 -18.99 -7.27
CA GLU A 104 5.35 -19.46 -8.62
C GLU A 104 5.45 -18.36 -9.66
N THR A 105 5.71 -18.74 -10.91
CA THR A 105 5.63 -17.80 -12.03
C THR A 105 4.20 -17.80 -12.56
N ILE A 106 3.65 -16.60 -12.76
CA ILE A 106 2.28 -16.40 -13.22
C ILE A 106 2.27 -15.49 -14.46
N LYS A 107 1.18 -15.57 -15.23
CA LYS A 107 0.88 -14.56 -16.24
C LYS A 107 0.22 -13.37 -15.55
N ARG A 108 0.82 -12.17 -15.69
CA ARG A 108 0.29 -10.91 -15.21
C ARG A 108 0.51 -9.82 -16.25
N GLU A 109 -0.57 -9.26 -16.76
CA GLU A 109 -0.51 -8.24 -17.84
C GLU A 109 -0.06 -6.88 -17.30
N GLU A 110 -0.39 -6.57 -16.04
CA GLU A 110 -0.12 -5.27 -15.43
C GLU A 110 1.23 -5.26 -14.70
N VAL A 111 1.97 -4.15 -14.85
CA VAL A 111 3.16 -3.84 -14.06
C VAL A 111 2.73 -3.31 -12.70
N GLY A 112 3.50 -3.60 -11.67
CA GLY A 112 3.21 -3.20 -10.30
C GLY A 112 3.03 -4.38 -9.37
N THR A 113 2.49 -4.13 -8.19
CA THR A 113 2.32 -5.14 -7.14
C THR A 113 0.92 -5.11 -6.56
N SER A 114 0.36 -6.27 -6.28
CA SER A 114 -0.87 -6.45 -5.52
C SER A 114 -0.58 -7.30 -4.29
N VAL A 115 -0.96 -6.82 -3.11
CA VAL A 115 -0.85 -7.54 -1.84
C VAL A 115 -2.24 -7.84 -1.34
N THR A 116 -2.62 -9.11 -1.32
CA THR A 116 -3.92 -9.59 -0.84
C THR A 116 -3.76 -10.20 0.54
N LEU A 117 -4.52 -9.67 1.49
CA LEU A 117 -4.61 -10.13 2.86
C LEU A 117 -5.87 -10.98 3.01
N LYS A 118 -5.75 -12.28 3.25
CA LYS A 118 -6.88 -13.12 3.67
C LYS A 118 -7.01 -12.98 5.18
N LEU A 119 -8.03 -12.24 5.61
CA LEU A 119 -8.18 -11.83 7.01
C LEU A 119 -8.47 -13.03 7.92
N LYS A 120 -7.92 -12.98 9.12
CA LYS A 120 -8.33 -13.88 10.22
C LYS A 120 -9.81 -13.68 10.53
N PRO A 121 -10.54 -14.71 10.96
CA PRO A 121 -11.94 -14.56 11.37
C PRO A 121 -12.15 -13.49 12.46
N SER A 122 -11.19 -13.36 13.40
CA SER A 122 -11.21 -12.33 14.45
C SER A 122 -11.02 -10.90 13.92
N GLU A 123 -10.48 -10.75 12.71
CA GLU A 123 -10.10 -9.48 12.11
C GLU A 123 -10.99 -9.14 10.90
N ALA A 124 -12.12 -9.85 10.72
CA ALA A 124 -13.05 -9.65 9.61
C ALA A 124 -13.62 -8.21 9.53
N GLU A 125 -13.54 -7.44 10.61
CA GLU A 125 -13.94 -6.03 10.65
C GLU A 125 -13.14 -5.15 9.67
N PHE A 126 -11.94 -5.57 9.26
CA PHE A 126 -11.15 -4.85 8.27
C PHE A 126 -11.63 -5.08 6.83
N ALA A 127 -12.54 -6.03 6.58
CA ALA A 127 -13.22 -6.16 5.29
C ALA A 127 -14.43 -5.21 5.18
N ASP A 128 -14.29 -3.99 5.65
CA ASP A 128 -15.33 -2.95 5.65
C ASP A 128 -14.80 -1.64 5.05
N GLY A 129 -15.52 -1.11 4.07
CA GLY A 129 -15.09 0.06 3.30
C GLY A 129 -15.02 1.34 4.15
N TRP A 130 -15.90 1.54 5.12
CA TRP A 130 -15.86 2.70 6.00
C TRP A 130 -14.68 2.63 6.97
N ARG A 131 -14.43 1.43 7.50
CA ARG A 131 -13.31 1.17 8.39
C ARG A 131 -11.99 1.47 7.71
N LEU A 132 -11.78 0.94 6.49
CA LEU A 132 -10.54 1.17 5.75
C LEU A 132 -10.34 2.63 5.36
N ARG A 133 -11.41 3.35 4.95
CA ARG A 133 -11.31 4.80 4.69
C ARG A 133 -10.85 5.57 5.92
N SER A 134 -11.40 5.24 7.07
CA SER A 134 -11.01 5.88 8.34
C SER A 134 -9.53 5.62 8.66
N ILE A 135 -9.04 4.41 8.40
CA ILE A 135 -7.63 4.02 8.58
C ILE A 135 -6.74 4.78 7.61
N VAL A 136 -7.09 4.80 6.31
CA VAL A 136 -6.34 5.56 5.29
C VAL A 136 -6.28 7.04 5.66
N LYS A 137 -7.41 7.64 6.03
CA LYS A 137 -7.48 9.04 6.43
C LYS A 137 -6.61 9.34 7.63
N LYS A 138 -6.59 8.44 8.61
CA LYS A 138 -5.83 8.63 9.85
C LYS A 138 -4.32 8.43 9.68
N TYR A 139 -3.90 7.43 8.89
CA TYR A 139 -2.50 6.98 8.88
C TYR A 139 -1.79 7.17 7.55
N ALA A 140 -2.52 7.31 6.45
CA ALA A 140 -1.98 7.37 5.09
C ALA A 140 -2.43 8.62 4.31
N ASP A 141 -3.11 9.58 4.96
CA ASP A 141 -3.62 10.80 4.30
C ASP A 141 -2.52 11.59 3.59
N HIS A 142 -1.31 11.54 4.11
CA HIS A 142 -0.15 12.28 3.62
C HIS A 142 0.75 11.49 2.65
N VAL A 143 0.39 10.27 2.31
CA VAL A 143 1.11 9.51 1.28
C VAL A 143 1.00 10.28 -0.03
N ALA A 144 2.13 10.60 -0.65
CA ALA A 144 2.21 11.49 -1.82
C ALA A 144 1.65 10.89 -3.12
N VAL A 145 1.06 9.70 -3.04
CA VAL A 145 0.44 8.97 -4.13
C VAL A 145 -1.06 8.88 -3.85
N PRO A 146 -1.96 9.13 -4.84
CA PRO A 146 -3.39 8.98 -4.64
C PRO A 146 -3.74 7.52 -4.29
N ILE A 147 -4.56 7.37 -3.24
CA ILE A 147 -5.13 6.09 -2.82
C ILE A 147 -6.59 6.09 -3.23
N THR A 148 -6.99 5.14 -4.04
CA THR A 148 -8.36 4.99 -4.55
C THR A 148 -9.05 3.79 -3.91
N MET A 149 -10.34 3.95 -3.65
CA MET A 149 -11.25 2.88 -3.20
C MET A 149 -12.58 3.02 -3.95
N LYS A 150 -13.32 1.93 -4.08
CA LYS A 150 -14.71 2.01 -4.56
C LYS A 150 -15.57 2.75 -3.54
N GLN A 151 -16.45 3.64 -4.00
CA GLN A 151 -17.43 4.30 -3.14
C GLN A 151 -18.32 3.27 -2.45
N VAL A 152 -18.66 3.53 -1.19
CA VAL A 152 -19.68 2.74 -0.50
C VAL A 152 -21.04 3.28 -0.93
N THR A 153 -21.69 2.58 -1.85
CA THR A 153 -23.03 2.93 -2.31
C THR A 153 -24.08 2.12 -1.55
N THR A 154 -25.16 2.80 -1.17
CA THR A 154 -26.37 2.16 -0.63
C THR A 154 -27.42 1.92 -1.72
N GLU A 155 -27.15 2.33 -2.95
CA GLU A 155 -28.05 2.18 -4.11
C GLU A 155 -27.70 0.90 -4.86
N GLU A 156 -28.61 -0.08 -4.86
CA GLU A 156 -28.41 -1.42 -5.47
C GLU A 156 -28.22 -1.40 -7.00
N ASP A 157 -28.61 -0.32 -7.68
CA ASP A 157 -28.61 -0.22 -9.16
C ASP A 157 -27.39 0.56 -9.74
N LYS A 158 -26.46 1.04 -8.93
CA LYS A 158 -25.30 1.77 -9.42
C LYS A 158 -24.00 1.01 -9.16
N GLU A 159 -23.20 0.80 -10.21
CA GLU A 159 -21.82 0.37 -10.02
C GLU A 159 -21.05 1.45 -9.23
N PRO A 160 -20.38 1.05 -8.13
CA PRO A 160 -19.65 2.00 -7.29
C PRO A 160 -18.49 2.61 -8.08
N GLU A 161 -18.47 3.94 -8.15
CA GLU A 161 -17.37 4.69 -8.75
C GLU A 161 -16.12 4.66 -7.86
N ASP A 162 -14.97 4.84 -8.47
CA ASP A 162 -13.71 4.98 -7.75
C ASP A 162 -13.59 6.41 -7.19
N GLU A 163 -13.14 6.54 -5.94
CA GLU A 163 -12.83 7.83 -5.31
C GLU A 163 -11.44 7.83 -4.68
N VAL A 164 -10.80 9.00 -4.68
CA VAL A 164 -9.54 9.21 -3.96
C VAL A 164 -9.84 9.47 -2.49
N VAL A 165 -9.31 8.62 -1.61
CA VAL A 165 -9.62 8.62 -0.17
C VAL A 165 -8.56 9.29 0.72
N ASN A 166 -7.43 9.72 0.14
CA ASN A 166 -6.40 10.47 0.84
C ASN A 166 -6.19 11.86 0.23
N THR A 167 -5.55 12.75 0.97
CA THR A 167 -5.24 14.11 0.49
C THR A 167 -4.06 14.12 -0.50
N ALA A 168 -3.22 13.10 -0.50
CA ALA A 168 -2.02 12.94 -1.32
C ALA A 168 -1.06 14.16 -1.29
N LYS A 169 -1.10 14.95 -0.22
CA LYS A 169 -0.28 16.16 -0.03
C LYS A 169 0.22 16.23 1.41
N ALA A 170 1.48 15.94 1.59
CA ALA A 170 2.11 16.15 2.88
C ALA A 170 2.29 17.65 3.16
N LEU A 171 1.79 18.11 4.30
CA LEU A 171 1.83 19.53 4.70
C LEU A 171 3.26 20.06 4.78
N TRP A 172 4.20 19.22 5.24
CA TRP A 172 5.62 19.57 5.40
C TRP A 172 6.41 19.62 4.09
N THR A 173 5.84 19.15 2.98
CA THR A 173 6.48 19.25 1.65
C THR A 173 6.12 20.54 0.93
N ARG A 174 5.11 21.29 1.45
CA ARG A 174 4.67 22.56 0.89
C ARG A 174 5.43 23.73 1.51
N SER A 175 5.61 24.79 0.74
CA SER A 175 6.22 26.01 1.27
C SER A 175 5.32 26.64 2.36
N ARG A 176 5.93 27.28 3.36
CA ARG A 176 5.18 27.94 4.45
C ARG A 176 4.15 28.97 3.94
N SER A 177 4.41 29.59 2.80
CA SER A 177 3.51 30.57 2.18
C SER A 177 2.26 29.94 1.55
N GLU A 178 2.29 28.63 1.27
CA GLU A 178 1.19 27.89 0.64
C GLU A 178 0.27 27.20 1.65
N VAL A 179 0.70 27.10 2.90
CA VAL A 179 -0.05 26.41 3.96
C VAL A 179 -0.76 27.46 4.82
N LYS A 180 -2.09 27.38 4.86
CA LYS A 180 -2.91 28.26 5.69
C LYS A 180 -2.84 27.86 7.17
N ALA A 181 -3.03 28.83 8.07
CA ALA A 181 -3.00 28.59 9.51
C ALA A 181 -4.03 27.54 9.98
N ASP A 182 -5.17 27.46 9.32
CA ASP A 182 -6.20 26.48 9.64
C ASP A 182 -5.80 25.07 9.24
N GLU A 183 -5.06 24.89 8.13
CA GLU A 183 -4.51 23.56 7.74
C GLU A 183 -3.52 23.03 8.78
N TYR A 184 -2.70 23.92 9.39
CA TYR A 184 -1.83 23.51 10.51
C TYR A 184 -2.61 23.09 11.74
N LYS A 185 -3.72 23.78 12.07
CA LYS A 185 -4.57 23.41 13.19
C LYS A 185 -5.26 22.08 12.98
N GLU A 186 -5.81 21.86 11.78
CA GLU A 186 -6.44 20.59 11.41
C GLU A 186 -5.44 19.44 11.45
N PHE A 187 -4.23 19.66 10.93
CA PHE A 187 -3.15 18.69 11.00
C PHE A 187 -2.75 18.37 12.44
N TYR A 188 -2.61 19.39 13.28
CA TYR A 188 -2.32 19.20 14.70
C TYR A 188 -3.41 18.39 15.40
N LYS A 189 -4.68 18.74 15.18
CA LYS A 189 -5.82 18.01 15.72
C LYS A 189 -5.85 16.55 15.26
N ALA A 190 -5.57 16.30 14.01
CA ALA A 190 -5.51 14.96 13.44
C ALA A 190 -4.39 14.11 14.08
N LEU A 191 -3.21 14.71 14.34
CA LEU A 191 -2.07 14.02 14.95
C LEU A 191 -2.23 13.82 16.45
N SER A 192 -2.66 14.87 17.17
CA SER A 192 -2.75 14.88 18.63
C SER A 192 -4.01 14.23 19.17
N HIS A 193 -5.04 14.04 18.30
CA HIS A 193 -6.40 13.70 18.70
C HIS A 193 -7.01 14.69 19.71
N ASP A 194 -6.49 15.91 19.74
CA ASP A 194 -6.99 17.00 20.58
C ASP A 194 -8.01 17.81 19.76
N PHE A 195 -9.28 17.60 20.05
CA PHE A 195 -10.40 18.26 19.38
C PHE A 195 -10.93 19.49 20.15
N GLN A 196 -10.17 19.98 21.16
CA GLN A 196 -10.53 21.17 21.91
C GLN A 196 -10.12 22.47 21.22
#